data_b1b1fc476b764f3f9642f9b6440c524a
#
_entry.id   b1b1fc476b764f3f9642f9b6440c524a
#
_cell.length_a   1.000
_cell.length_b   1.000
_cell.length_c   1.000
_cell.angle_alpha   90.00
_cell.angle_beta   90.00
_cell.angle_gamma   90.00
#
_symmetry.space_group_name_H-M   'P 1'
#
loop_
_entity.id
_entity.type
_entity.pdbx_description
1 polymer ?
#
loop_
_entity_poly.entity_id
_entity_poly.type
_entity_poly.pdbx_seq_one_letter_code
_entity_poly.pdbx_strand_id
1 'polypeptide(L)'
;MIFPHRPFRSCLVAACVSLLLPCFLGAQSTNRQIGTQFEVTADPLVPRPDGQPCMVTLFSGYTFAHFSDTTQTFQFTPPASCPGPWKRVVFDIDFSENGGRQFDRTSNVFLGNTNIYFGTTPEPLRTLTNAWHIERDVTDYSALMAIPQTGTIVLGNCTDDCPPPYNTLNGVFTVTASLEFYPAGGDSGGGHDHARARVPDVVLPLEQSNGSGGINLPAFLFSPSDQFSTTFTLPTNIESAYLDVISQSQSLDEQWFACFPNDLAAINDLYGCGNTDFREAEITIDGQPAGIAPVSAWVYTGFLPDQWMPSPGVQTLDFVPYRVNLTPFAGLLSDGHAHTISLSIFNDDSYFAETASLLLFLDKGSTQVKGGLLKNTLALPSPVVTENLQGTTTVSGTIGVSSDRRFTISGYVNTSHGRVSTSIQGHQDFSSTQTINFDTVNFTVLDQLTAVENQVSTITTVTSHDERVVTSNDFSFPITVDVAYPVPSAEFGLTVDTKQKY
;
A
#
# COMPACT_ATOMS: atom_id res chain seq x y z
N MET A 1 -20.29 29.38 -0.28
CA MET A 1 -20.26 30.72 -0.90
C MET A 1 -20.73 30.60 -2.34
N ILE A 2 -21.71 31.43 -2.72
CA ILE A 2 -22.41 31.34 -4.00
C ILE A 2 -21.65 32.20 -5.01
N PHE A 3 -21.21 31.63 -6.11
CA PHE A 3 -20.59 32.37 -7.21
C PHE A 3 -21.64 32.70 -8.32
N PRO A 4 -21.62 33.88 -8.93
CA PRO A 4 -22.55 34.24 -10.00
C PRO A 4 -22.04 33.79 -11.37
N HIS A 5 -22.94 33.12 -12.11
CA HIS A 5 -22.79 32.79 -13.53
C HIS A 5 -22.76 34.02 -14.44
N ARG A 6 -21.83 34.04 -15.39
CA ARG A 6 -21.96 34.87 -16.61
C ARG A 6 -22.16 33.96 -17.83
N PRO A 7 -23.09 34.32 -18.74
CA PRO A 7 -23.43 33.49 -19.88
C PRO A 7 -22.53 33.78 -21.10
N PHE A 8 -22.04 32.74 -21.73
CA PHE A 8 -21.46 32.83 -23.08
C PHE A 8 -22.53 32.58 -24.14
N ARG A 9 -22.54 33.46 -25.15
CA ARG A 9 -23.47 33.50 -26.24
C ARG A 9 -23.21 32.40 -27.28
N SER A 10 -24.32 31.81 -27.72
CA SER A 10 -24.46 30.81 -28.78
C SER A 10 -24.09 31.37 -30.16
N CYS A 11 -23.42 30.56 -30.98
CA CYS A 11 -23.53 30.60 -32.42
C CYS A 11 -23.97 29.22 -32.92
N LEU A 12 -25.18 29.18 -33.46
CA LEU A 12 -25.76 28.05 -34.18
C LEU A 12 -25.15 27.96 -35.59
N VAL A 13 -24.70 26.77 -35.97
CA VAL A 13 -24.76 26.35 -37.38
C VAL A 13 -25.25 24.89 -37.42
N ALA A 14 -26.41 24.71 -38.01
CA ALA A 14 -27.03 23.41 -38.25
C ALA A 14 -26.48 22.79 -39.55
N ALA A 15 -26.12 21.51 -39.49
CA ALA A 15 -26.07 20.63 -40.65
C ALA A 15 -26.44 19.20 -40.24
N CYS A 16 -27.67 18.79 -40.62
CA CYS A 16 -28.12 17.42 -40.55
C CYS A 16 -27.39 16.55 -41.59
N VAL A 17 -26.72 15.50 -41.11
CA VAL A 17 -26.48 14.32 -41.95
C VAL A 17 -26.74 13.09 -41.09
N SER A 18 -27.88 12.44 -41.40
CA SER A 18 -28.25 11.14 -40.82
C SER A 18 -27.42 10.05 -41.48
N LEU A 19 -26.54 9.41 -40.74
CA LEU A 19 -25.89 8.16 -41.12
C LEU A 19 -26.13 7.11 -40.03
N LEU A 20 -26.94 6.13 -40.40
CA LEU A 20 -27.12 4.87 -39.67
C LEU A 20 -25.78 4.16 -39.56
N LEU A 21 -25.18 4.13 -38.36
CA LEU A 21 -24.07 3.27 -38.04
C LEU A 21 -24.57 2.12 -37.15
N PRO A 22 -24.22 0.87 -37.48
CA PRO A 22 -24.55 -0.28 -36.64
C PRO A 22 -23.82 -0.15 -35.30
N CYS A 23 -24.55 -0.39 -34.20
CA CYS A 23 -23.96 -0.59 -32.88
C CYS A 23 -23.04 -1.82 -32.93
N PHE A 24 -21.79 -1.61 -33.20
CA PHE A 24 -20.74 -2.55 -32.76
C PHE A 24 -20.59 -2.32 -31.26
N LEU A 25 -21.05 -3.26 -30.48
CA LEU A 25 -20.52 -3.52 -29.14
C LEU A 25 -19.05 -3.93 -29.32
N GLY A 26 -18.20 -2.96 -29.60
CA GLY A 26 -16.77 -3.14 -29.55
C GLY A 26 -16.41 -3.36 -28.09
N ALA A 27 -15.77 -4.50 -27.80
CA ALA A 27 -15.01 -4.66 -26.58
C ALA A 27 -14.17 -3.38 -26.40
N GLN A 28 -14.35 -2.68 -25.28
CA GLN A 28 -13.57 -1.50 -24.98
C GLN A 28 -12.10 -1.91 -25.06
N SER A 29 -11.36 -1.28 -25.96
CA SER A 29 -9.94 -1.50 -26.03
C SER A 29 -9.34 -1.11 -24.70
N THR A 30 -8.52 -2.00 -24.15
CA THR A 30 -7.82 -1.86 -22.88
C THR A 30 -6.75 -0.75 -22.86
N ASN A 31 -6.86 0.26 -23.72
CA ASN A 31 -5.93 1.39 -23.74
C ASN A 31 -6.40 2.43 -22.71
N ARG A 32 -6.17 2.12 -21.42
CA ARG A 32 -6.45 3.01 -20.30
C ARG A 32 -5.45 4.16 -20.36
N GLN A 33 -5.95 5.38 -20.46
CA GLN A 33 -5.10 6.57 -20.45
C GLN A 33 -5.00 7.09 -19.02
N ILE A 34 -3.80 7.04 -18.46
CA ILE A 34 -3.49 7.60 -17.13
C ILE A 34 -3.83 9.09 -17.10
N GLY A 35 -4.39 9.54 -15.97
CA GLY A 35 -4.82 10.91 -15.79
C GLY A 35 -6.20 11.20 -16.36
N THR A 36 -7.00 10.18 -16.65
CA THR A 36 -8.43 10.31 -16.98
C THR A 36 -9.30 9.90 -15.79
N GLN A 37 -10.59 10.16 -15.85
CA GLN A 37 -11.56 9.70 -14.84
C GLN A 37 -11.66 8.18 -14.68
N PHE A 38 -11.06 7.43 -15.60
CA PHE A 38 -11.13 5.96 -15.61
C PHE A 38 -9.81 5.29 -15.24
N GLU A 39 -8.73 6.06 -15.19
CA GLU A 39 -7.41 5.54 -14.87
C GLU A 39 -6.54 6.64 -14.25
N VAL A 40 -6.32 6.56 -12.96
CA VAL A 40 -5.54 7.54 -12.19
C VAL A 40 -4.25 6.94 -11.63
N THR A 41 -3.96 5.68 -11.92
CA THR A 41 -2.75 4.97 -11.49
C THR A 41 -2.04 4.33 -12.67
N ALA A 42 -0.74 4.11 -12.52
CA ALA A 42 0.12 3.45 -13.50
C ALA A 42 0.31 1.96 -13.23
N ASP A 43 -0.54 1.34 -12.42
CA ASP A 43 -0.39 -0.07 -12.01
C ASP A 43 -0.51 -1.01 -13.21
N PRO A 44 0.49 -1.88 -13.45
CA PRO A 44 0.46 -2.79 -14.58
C PRO A 44 -0.53 -3.92 -14.34
N LEU A 45 -1.16 -4.38 -15.42
CA LEU A 45 -1.97 -5.60 -15.38
C LEU A 45 -1.10 -6.81 -15.06
N VAL A 46 -1.66 -7.77 -14.31
CA VAL A 46 -0.95 -9.01 -13.97
C VAL A 46 -0.79 -9.90 -15.22
N PRO A 47 0.42 -10.31 -15.60
CA PRO A 47 0.63 -11.22 -16.71
C PRO A 47 -0.05 -12.58 -16.46
N ARG A 48 -0.85 -13.05 -17.44
CA ARG A 48 -1.53 -14.35 -17.36
C ARG A 48 -0.68 -15.43 -18.05
N PRO A 49 -0.57 -16.64 -17.43
CA PRO A 49 -0.02 -17.79 -18.15
C PRO A 49 -0.95 -18.24 -19.26
N ASP A 50 -0.42 -19.03 -20.20
CA ASP A 50 -1.25 -19.70 -21.20
C ASP A 50 -2.28 -20.62 -20.55
N GLY A 51 -3.47 -20.70 -21.17
CA GLY A 51 -4.58 -21.54 -20.71
C GLY A 51 -5.77 -20.75 -20.20
N GLN A 52 -6.87 -21.46 -19.94
CA GLN A 52 -8.08 -20.87 -19.37
C GLN A 52 -8.03 -20.97 -17.84
N PRO A 53 -8.29 -19.89 -17.11
CA PRO A 53 -8.37 -19.96 -15.67
C PRO A 53 -9.68 -20.61 -15.20
N CYS A 54 -9.68 -21.14 -13.99
CA CYS A 54 -10.89 -21.38 -13.26
C CYS A 54 -11.28 -20.12 -12.48
N MET A 55 -12.44 -19.57 -12.79
CA MET A 55 -12.95 -18.36 -12.14
C MET A 55 -13.72 -18.66 -10.88
N VAL A 56 -13.48 -17.94 -9.81
CA VAL A 56 -14.27 -17.94 -8.59
C VAL A 56 -14.70 -16.52 -8.28
N THR A 57 -15.98 -16.22 -8.46
CA THR A 57 -16.55 -14.95 -8.01
C THR A 57 -16.61 -14.94 -6.48
N LEU A 58 -15.99 -13.94 -5.86
CA LEU A 58 -16.04 -13.73 -4.42
C LEU A 58 -17.34 -13.03 -4.02
N PHE A 59 -17.65 -11.95 -4.69
CA PHE A 59 -18.90 -11.19 -4.55
C PHE A 59 -19.18 -10.41 -5.84
N SER A 60 -20.42 -10.03 -6.03
CA SER A 60 -20.84 -9.27 -7.23
C SER A 60 -21.88 -8.23 -6.87
N GLY A 61 -21.62 -6.98 -7.27
CA GLY A 61 -22.54 -5.86 -7.12
C GLY A 61 -22.76 -5.45 -5.64
N TYR A 62 -21.76 -5.63 -4.77
CA TYR A 62 -21.83 -5.12 -3.40
C TYR A 62 -21.85 -3.60 -3.40
N THR A 63 -22.81 -2.99 -2.71
CA THR A 63 -22.98 -1.54 -2.65
C THR A 63 -22.57 -0.99 -1.29
N PHE A 64 -21.91 0.17 -1.32
CA PHE A 64 -21.43 0.87 -0.13
C PHE A 64 -21.95 2.32 -0.19
N ALA A 65 -22.89 2.63 0.67
CA ALA A 65 -23.57 3.92 0.74
C ALA A 65 -23.55 4.51 2.16
N HIS A 66 -23.82 3.71 3.19
CA HIS A 66 -24.03 4.14 4.56
C HIS A 66 -22.98 3.62 5.51
N PHE A 67 -22.87 4.22 6.68
CA PHE A 67 -21.99 3.71 7.75
C PHE A 67 -22.29 2.27 8.13
N SER A 68 -23.54 1.83 8.01
CA SER A 68 -23.96 0.47 8.34
C SER A 68 -23.50 -0.59 7.36
N ASP A 69 -23.14 -0.21 6.13
CA ASP A 69 -22.75 -1.12 5.03
C ASP A 69 -21.28 -0.99 4.63
N THR A 70 -20.46 -0.33 5.45
CA THR A 70 -19.02 -0.19 5.20
C THR A 70 -18.26 -1.51 5.22
N THR A 71 -18.87 -2.57 5.71
CA THR A 71 -18.26 -3.90 5.83
C THR A 71 -19.23 -4.97 5.38
N GLN A 72 -18.84 -5.77 4.39
CA GLN A 72 -19.64 -6.87 3.88
C GLN A 72 -18.82 -8.16 3.82
N THR A 73 -19.44 -9.31 4.11
CA THR A 73 -18.78 -10.60 4.11
C THR A 73 -19.14 -11.41 2.87
N PHE A 74 -18.22 -12.30 2.46
CA PHE A 74 -18.42 -13.26 1.39
C PHE A 74 -17.89 -14.64 1.77
N GLN A 75 -18.29 -15.67 1.02
CA GLN A 75 -17.81 -17.04 1.22
C GLN A 75 -16.93 -17.43 0.04
N PHE A 76 -15.71 -17.83 0.33
CA PHE A 76 -14.80 -18.42 -0.64
C PHE A 76 -14.80 -19.93 -0.53
N THR A 77 -14.87 -20.62 -1.67
CA THR A 77 -14.67 -22.06 -1.77
C THR A 77 -13.68 -22.34 -2.91
N PRO A 78 -12.64 -23.16 -2.66
CA PRO A 78 -11.69 -23.54 -3.70
C PRO A 78 -12.38 -24.15 -4.92
N PRO A 79 -11.93 -23.86 -6.16
CA PRO A 79 -12.56 -24.41 -7.35
C PRO A 79 -12.30 -25.90 -7.48
N ALA A 80 -13.34 -26.73 -7.28
CA ALA A 80 -13.22 -28.19 -7.34
C ALA A 80 -12.76 -28.71 -8.71
N SER A 81 -13.05 -27.98 -9.80
CA SER A 81 -12.63 -28.31 -11.16
C SER A 81 -11.16 -27.98 -11.45
N CYS A 82 -10.50 -27.27 -10.53
CA CYS A 82 -9.17 -26.70 -10.72
C CYS A 82 -8.39 -26.75 -9.39
N PRO A 83 -8.16 -27.94 -8.84
CA PRO A 83 -7.45 -28.05 -7.58
C PRO A 83 -6.02 -27.58 -7.71
N GLY A 84 -5.48 -27.01 -6.63
CA GLY A 84 -4.06 -26.63 -6.57
C GLY A 84 -3.11 -27.83 -6.73
N PRO A 85 -1.85 -27.60 -6.95
CA PRO A 85 -1.18 -26.28 -6.94
C PRO A 85 -1.43 -25.45 -8.19
N TRP A 86 -1.48 -24.13 -8.03
CA TRP A 86 -1.69 -23.20 -9.16
C TRP A 86 -0.37 -22.57 -9.60
N LYS A 87 -0.24 -22.30 -10.89
CA LYS A 87 0.88 -21.58 -11.51
C LYS A 87 0.77 -20.09 -11.24
N ARG A 88 -0.47 -19.57 -11.25
CA ARG A 88 -0.83 -18.19 -11.01
C ARG A 88 -2.20 -18.12 -10.35
N VAL A 89 -2.36 -17.19 -9.42
CA VAL A 89 -3.66 -16.77 -8.92
C VAL A 89 -3.73 -15.26 -9.01
N VAL A 90 -4.72 -14.76 -9.74
CA VAL A 90 -4.95 -13.32 -9.90
C VAL A 90 -6.22 -12.93 -9.15
N PHE A 91 -6.10 -11.96 -8.29
CA PHE A 91 -7.22 -11.25 -7.71
C PHE A 91 -7.61 -10.12 -8.66
N ASP A 92 -8.89 -10.02 -8.93
CA ASP A 92 -9.48 -9.12 -9.90
C ASP A 92 -10.66 -8.40 -9.24
N ILE A 93 -10.65 -7.07 -9.24
CA ILE A 93 -11.68 -6.27 -8.59
C ILE A 93 -12.07 -5.07 -9.43
N ASP A 94 -13.38 -4.93 -9.67
CA ASP A 94 -14.01 -3.83 -10.36
C ASP A 94 -14.75 -2.95 -9.38
N PHE A 95 -14.50 -1.65 -9.47
CA PHE A 95 -15.21 -0.63 -8.73
C PHE A 95 -15.97 0.28 -9.70
N SER A 96 -17.10 0.76 -9.25
CA SER A 96 -17.80 1.89 -9.90
C SER A 96 -18.42 2.79 -8.86
N GLU A 97 -18.55 4.07 -9.20
CA GLU A 97 -19.20 5.09 -8.39
C GLU A 97 -20.21 5.84 -9.26
N ASN A 98 -21.43 6.01 -8.79
CA ASN A 98 -22.56 6.49 -9.58
C ASN A 98 -22.60 8.01 -9.79
N GLY A 99 -21.53 8.71 -9.46
CA GLY A 99 -21.50 10.17 -9.44
C GLY A 99 -22.04 10.72 -8.13
N GLY A 100 -21.59 11.89 -7.77
CA GLY A 100 -21.90 12.54 -6.51
C GLY A 100 -20.65 13.12 -5.87
N ARG A 101 -20.81 13.78 -4.73
CA ARG A 101 -19.69 14.25 -3.94
C ARG A 101 -19.09 13.08 -3.18
N GLN A 102 -17.79 12.83 -3.39
CA GLN A 102 -17.00 11.87 -2.65
C GLN A 102 -15.65 12.47 -2.28
N PHE A 103 -15.04 11.91 -1.23
CA PHE A 103 -13.61 11.95 -0.99
C PHE A 103 -13.03 10.57 -1.31
N ASP A 104 -11.72 10.48 -1.44
CA ASP A 104 -11.04 9.20 -1.50
C ASP A 104 -11.32 8.38 -0.22
N ARG A 105 -11.53 7.08 -0.40
CA ARG A 105 -11.89 6.13 0.65
C ARG A 105 -10.90 4.99 0.65
N THR A 106 -10.53 4.53 1.83
CA THR A 106 -9.76 3.29 1.96
C THR A 106 -10.66 2.08 1.74
N SER A 107 -10.19 1.15 0.92
CA SER A 107 -10.82 -0.15 0.68
C SER A 107 -9.86 -1.29 0.95
N ASN A 108 -10.35 -2.34 1.59
CA ASN A 108 -9.60 -3.55 1.93
C ASN A 108 -10.41 -4.79 1.62
N VAL A 109 -9.73 -5.83 1.12
CA VAL A 109 -10.30 -7.17 1.00
C VAL A 109 -9.45 -8.16 1.78
N PHE A 110 -10.11 -8.89 2.68
CA PHE A 110 -9.48 -9.94 3.47
C PHE A 110 -10.03 -11.31 3.08
N LEU A 111 -9.16 -12.30 2.97
CA LEU A 111 -9.53 -13.71 2.89
C LEU A 111 -9.12 -14.40 4.20
N GLY A 112 -10.10 -14.87 4.97
CA GLY A 112 -9.86 -15.11 6.38
C GLY A 112 -9.46 -13.80 7.06
N ASN A 113 -8.35 -13.79 7.77
CA ASN A 113 -7.77 -12.59 8.39
C ASN A 113 -6.63 -11.98 7.57
N THR A 114 -6.31 -12.53 6.39
CA THR A 114 -5.20 -12.07 5.55
C THR A 114 -5.67 -11.04 4.56
N ASN A 115 -5.03 -9.86 4.55
CA ASN A 115 -5.28 -8.84 3.53
C ASN A 115 -4.79 -9.33 2.16
N ILE A 116 -5.66 -9.34 1.16
CA ILE A 116 -5.34 -9.68 -0.23
C ILE A 116 -5.45 -8.48 -1.17
N TYR A 117 -6.06 -7.38 -0.71
CA TYR A 117 -6.14 -6.11 -1.41
C TYR A 117 -6.26 -4.97 -0.40
N PHE A 118 -5.53 -3.89 -0.69
CA PHE A 118 -5.59 -2.63 0.05
C PHE A 118 -5.34 -1.48 -0.95
N GLY A 119 -6.25 -0.52 -0.99
CA GLY A 119 -6.14 0.65 -1.85
C GLY A 119 -7.08 1.76 -1.44
N THR A 120 -7.02 2.88 -2.15
CA THR A 120 -7.98 3.97 -2.01
C THR A 120 -8.88 4.06 -3.24
N THR A 121 -9.97 4.79 -3.13
CA THR A 121 -10.82 5.15 -4.27
C THR A 121 -10.36 6.48 -4.86
N PRO A 122 -10.62 6.78 -6.15
CA PRO A 122 -10.44 8.11 -6.67
C PRO A 122 -11.49 9.08 -6.12
N GLU A 123 -11.20 10.38 -6.20
CA GLU A 123 -12.15 11.46 -5.90
C GLU A 123 -12.69 12.08 -7.21
N PRO A 124 -13.82 11.60 -7.74
CA PRO A 124 -14.30 12.01 -9.05
C PRO A 124 -15.06 13.34 -9.03
N LEU A 125 -15.16 13.97 -10.20
CA LEU A 125 -16.10 15.07 -10.40
C LEU A 125 -17.52 14.63 -10.07
N ARG A 126 -18.25 15.43 -9.30
CA ARG A 126 -19.63 15.17 -8.84
C ARG A 126 -20.63 14.80 -9.94
N THR A 127 -20.34 15.14 -11.19
CA THR A 127 -21.22 14.94 -12.34
C THR A 127 -20.87 13.71 -13.16
N LEU A 128 -19.84 12.98 -12.79
CA LEU A 128 -19.35 11.83 -13.56
C LEU A 128 -19.55 10.53 -12.77
N THR A 129 -20.01 9.52 -13.49
CA THR A 129 -19.87 8.12 -13.04
C THR A 129 -18.45 7.70 -13.30
N ASN A 130 -17.80 7.14 -12.29
CA ASN A 130 -16.44 6.67 -12.36
C ASN A 130 -16.41 5.14 -12.26
N ALA A 131 -15.44 4.51 -12.92
CA ALA A 131 -15.20 3.08 -12.82
C ALA A 131 -13.70 2.80 -13.02
N TRP A 132 -13.16 1.87 -12.23
CA TRP A 132 -11.77 1.43 -12.34
C TRP A 132 -11.64 -0.04 -12.02
N HIS A 133 -10.55 -0.62 -12.47
CA HIS A 133 -10.25 -2.03 -12.37
C HIS A 133 -8.85 -2.22 -11.79
N ILE A 134 -8.71 -3.15 -10.85
CA ILE A 134 -7.45 -3.50 -10.21
C ILE A 134 -7.21 -5.00 -10.36
N GLU A 135 -5.97 -5.35 -10.65
CA GLU A 135 -5.49 -6.73 -10.69
C GLU A 135 -4.29 -6.91 -9.76
N ARG A 136 -4.31 -7.98 -8.98
CA ARG A 136 -3.21 -8.30 -8.08
C ARG A 136 -2.77 -9.76 -8.21
N ASP A 137 -1.46 -9.98 -8.31
CA ASP A 137 -0.89 -11.33 -8.20
C ASP A 137 -0.90 -11.77 -6.73
N VAL A 138 -1.77 -12.71 -6.43
CA VAL A 138 -1.90 -13.28 -5.09
C VAL A 138 -1.43 -14.74 -5.04
N THR A 139 -0.57 -15.13 -5.99
CA THR A 139 -0.05 -16.50 -6.08
C THR A 139 0.68 -16.93 -4.80
N ASP A 140 1.44 -16.04 -4.18
CA ASP A 140 2.13 -16.31 -2.93
C ASP A 140 1.19 -16.53 -1.73
N TYR A 141 -0.07 -16.14 -1.87
CA TYR A 141 -1.11 -16.40 -0.86
C TYR A 141 -1.91 -17.69 -1.13
N SER A 142 -1.48 -18.54 -2.08
CA SER A 142 -2.18 -19.77 -2.49
C SER A 142 -2.47 -20.72 -1.34
N ALA A 143 -1.64 -20.76 -0.31
CA ALA A 143 -1.87 -21.61 0.87
C ALA A 143 -3.21 -21.30 1.58
N LEU A 144 -3.65 -20.04 1.56
CA LEU A 144 -4.94 -19.63 2.12
C LEU A 144 -6.12 -20.19 1.31
N MET A 145 -5.90 -20.40 0.01
CA MET A 145 -6.95 -20.76 -0.95
C MET A 145 -7.15 -22.28 -1.07
N ALA A 146 -6.46 -23.06 -0.23
CA ALA A 146 -6.60 -24.51 -0.20
C ALA A 146 -7.87 -24.99 0.50
N ILE A 147 -8.51 -24.15 1.31
CA ILE A 147 -9.68 -24.47 2.12
C ILE A 147 -10.76 -23.40 1.98
N PRO A 148 -12.05 -23.74 2.21
CA PRO A 148 -13.13 -22.76 2.29
C PRO A 148 -12.89 -21.76 3.43
N GLN A 149 -13.17 -20.47 3.18
CA GLN A 149 -13.00 -19.39 4.15
C GLN A 149 -14.08 -18.34 3.99
N THR A 150 -14.38 -17.64 5.07
CA THR A 150 -15.12 -16.37 5.02
C THR A 150 -14.13 -15.26 4.69
N GLY A 151 -14.48 -14.40 3.77
CA GLY A 151 -13.74 -13.16 3.50
C GLY A 151 -14.60 -11.94 3.84
N THR A 152 -13.95 -10.79 3.83
CA THR A 152 -14.55 -9.49 4.15
C THR A 152 -14.04 -8.44 3.19
N ILE A 153 -14.94 -7.62 2.66
CA ILE A 153 -14.59 -6.35 2.03
C ILE A 153 -14.98 -5.21 2.95
N VAL A 154 -14.07 -4.27 3.11
CA VAL A 154 -14.29 -3.00 3.84
C VAL A 154 -14.11 -1.86 2.86
N LEU A 155 -15.10 -0.98 2.79
CA LEU A 155 -15.03 0.27 2.03
C LEU A 155 -15.86 1.31 2.79
N GLY A 156 -15.17 2.27 3.39
CA GLY A 156 -15.81 3.33 4.15
C GLY A 156 -16.68 4.21 3.26
N ASN A 157 -17.93 4.43 3.64
CA ASN A 157 -18.78 5.43 3.01
C ASN A 157 -19.86 5.89 4.00
N CYS A 158 -20.46 7.05 3.70
CA CYS A 158 -21.63 7.55 4.43
C CYS A 158 -22.32 8.61 3.57
N THR A 159 -23.49 8.31 3.03
CA THR A 159 -24.21 9.29 2.17
C THR A 159 -25.25 10.08 2.95
N ASP A 160 -26.13 9.40 3.68
CA ASP A 160 -27.26 10.05 4.37
C ASP A 160 -27.05 10.18 5.87
N ASP A 161 -26.12 9.41 6.43
CA ASP A 161 -25.87 9.23 7.86
C ASP A 161 -24.54 9.80 8.34
N CYS A 162 -23.81 10.52 7.48
CA CYS A 162 -22.62 11.26 7.86
C CYS A 162 -22.92 12.42 8.81
N PRO A 163 -22.12 12.59 9.86
CA PRO A 163 -22.16 13.83 10.61
C PRO A 163 -21.62 15.01 9.77
N PRO A 164 -22.05 16.26 10.06
CA PRO A 164 -21.43 17.43 9.46
C PRO A 164 -19.91 17.48 9.75
N PRO A 165 -19.07 17.93 8.83
CA PRO A 165 -19.40 18.53 7.50
C PRO A 165 -19.61 17.53 6.37
N TYR A 166 -19.52 16.21 6.63
CA TYR A 166 -19.54 15.15 5.62
C TYR A 166 -20.94 14.75 5.13
N ASN A 167 -22.00 15.32 5.72
CA ASN A 167 -23.39 15.06 5.34
C ASN A 167 -23.79 15.55 3.93
N THR A 168 -22.82 15.98 3.14
CA THR A 168 -23.00 16.37 1.73
C THR A 168 -22.44 15.33 0.76
N LEU A 169 -21.85 14.24 1.26
CA LEU A 169 -21.39 13.12 0.45
C LEU A 169 -22.62 12.32 -0.03
N ASN A 170 -22.65 11.94 -1.28
CA ASN A 170 -23.80 11.26 -1.89
C ASN A 170 -23.44 10.30 -3.04
N GLY A 171 -22.17 10.07 -3.32
CA GLY A 171 -21.74 9.04 -4.25
C GLY A 171 -21.84 7.65 -3.61
N VAL A 172 -22.28 6.65 -4.36
CA VAL A 172 -22.43 5.26 -3.92
C VAL A 172 -21.49 4.39 -4.72
N PHE A 173 -20.68 3.60 -4.03
CA PHE A 173 -19.78 2.63 -4.67
C PHE A 173 -20.48 1.30 -4.90
N THR A 174 -20.19 0.67 -6.03
CA THR A 174 -20.55 -0.71 -6.36
C THR A 174 -19.30 -1.49 -6.71
N VAL A 175 -19.13 -2.67 -6.12
CA VAL A 175 -17.91 -3.45 -6.19
C VAL A 175 -18.19 -4.90 -6.56
N THR A 176 -17.37 -5.47 -7.45
CA THR A 176 -17.37 -6.88 -7.83
C THR A 176 -15.95 -7.41 -7.78
N ALA A 177 -15.72 -8.61 -7.22
CA ALA A 177 -14.40 -9.22 -7.21
C ALA A 177 -14.42 -10.71 -7.49
N SER A 178 -13.33 -11.20 -8.08
CA SER A 178 -13.11 -12.59 -8.42
C SER A 178 -11.66 -13.01 -8.22
N LEU A 179 -11.42 -14.33 -8.25
CA LEU A 179 -10.11 -14.95 -8.32
C LEU A 179 -10.02 -15.80 -9.59
N GLU A 180 -8.93 -15.62 -10.34
CA GLU A 180 -8.56 -16.44 -11.49
C GLU A 180 -7.49 -17.46 -11.07
N PHE A 181 -7.80 -18.75 -11.20
CA PHE A 181 -6.87 -19.82 -10.87
C PHE A 181 -6.32 -20.47 -12.14
N TYR A 182 -5.02 -20.33 -12.37
CA TYR A 182 -4.32 -20.97 -13.48
C TYR A 182 -3.64 -22.25 -12.96
N PRO A 183 -4.10 -23.45 -13.39
CA PRO A 183 -3.51 -24.71 -12.94
C PRO A 183 -2.02 -24.80 -13.29
N ALA A 184 -1.25 -25.43 -12.43
CA ALA A 184 0.06 -25.90 -12.82
C ALA A 184 -0.15 -27.05 -13.84
N GLY A 185 0.05 -26.77 -15.14
CA GLY A 185 -0.04 -27.79 -16.19
C GLY A 185 0.85 -28.96 -15.86
N GLY A 186 0.37 -30.19 -16.09
CA GLY A 186 1.25 -31.35 -16.11
C GLY A 186 2.25 -31.18 -17.27
N ASP A 187 3.54 -31.24 -16.99
CA ASP A 187 4.60 -31.17 -17.96
C ASP A 187 4.43 -32.24 -19.03
N SER A 188 3.93 -31.89 -20.20
CA SER A 188 3.97 -32.70 -21.41
C SER A 188 4.69 -31.93 -22.53
N GLY A 189 5.98 -31.64 -22.31
CA GLY A 189 6.80 -31.06 -23.38
C GLY A 189 8.09 -30.44 -22.89
N GLY A 190 9.21 -31.05 -23.18
CA GLY A 190 10.57 -30.62 -22.82
C GLY A 190 10.97 -29.26 -23.38
N GLY A 191 10.51 -28.20 -22.78
CA GLY A 191 11.03 -26.85 -22.91
C GLY A 191 11.74 -26.50 -21.59
N HIS A 192 12.83 -25.77 -21.66
CA HIS A 192 13.54 -25.23 -20.49
C HIS A 192 12.60 -24.36 -19.65
N ASP A 193 11.74 -25.01 -18.84
CA ASP A 193 10.95 -24.29 -17.85
C ASP A 193 11.93 -23.72 -16.80
N HIS A 194 11.96 -22.41 -16.72
CA HIS A 194 12.54 -21.73 -15.57
C HIS A 194 11.95 -22.38 -14.32
N ALA A 195 12.82 -22.86 -13.42
CA ALA A 195 12.42 -23.52 -12.19
C ALA A 195 11.25 -22.76 -11.56
N ARG A 196 10.12 -23.46 -11.41
CA ARG A 196 8.88 -22.88 -10.86
C ARG A 196 9.21 -22.16 -9.56
N ALA A 197 8.93 -20.88 -9.47
CA ALA A 197 9.10 -20.15 -8.22
C ALA A 197 8.28 -20.85 -7.13
N ARG A 198 8.93 -21.21 -6.04
CA ARG A 198 8.30 -21.87 -4.90
C ARG A 198 7.36 -20.86 -4.24
N VAL A 199 6.11 -21.23 -3.98
CA VAL A 199 5.15 -20.43 -3.21
C VAL A 199 5.29 -20.75 -1.72
N PRO A 200 4.94 -19.83 -0.82
CA PRO A 200 4.90 -20.08 0.62
C PRO A 200 4.02 -21.28 0.98
N ASP A 201 4.48 -22.09 1.91
CA ASP A 201 3.74 -23.24 2.42
C ASP A 201 2.69 -22.81 3.47
N VAL A 202 2.96 -21.70 4.17
CA VAL A 202 2.11 -21.13 5.21
C VAL A 202 2.06 -19.62 5.06
N VAL A 203 0.85 -19.06 5.17
CA VAL A 203 0.60 -17.61 5.21
C VAL A 203 -0.16 -17.32 6.50
N LEU A 204 0.38 -16.43 7.33
CA LEU A 204 -0.19 -16.05 8.62
C LEU A 204 -0.35 -14.53 8.68
N PRO A 205 -1.57 -14.01 8.85
CA PRO A 205 -1.77 -12.59 9.06
C PRO A 205 -1.28 -12.17 10.46
N LEU A 206 -0.76 -10.96 10.58
CA LEU A 206 -0.60 -10.31 11.88
C LEU A 206 -1.96 -9.82 12.40
N GLU A 207 -2.90 -9.53 11.52
CA GLU A 207 -4.26 -9.15 11.87
C GLU A 207 -4.95 -10.27 12.64
N GLN A 208 -5.50 -9.91 13.80
CA GLN A 208 -6.36 -10.80 14.55
C GLN A 208 -7.82 -10.36 14.39
N SER A 209 -8.73 -11.31 14.25
CA SER A 209 -10.16 -10.96 14.29
C SER A 209 -10.42 -10.25 15.63
N ASN A 210 -10.81 -8.98 15.56
CA ASN A 210 -11.29 -8.29 16.75
C ASN A 210 -12.54 -9.04 17.23
N GLY A 211 -12.51 -9.70 18.36
CA GLY A 211 -13.50 -10.65 18.89
C GLY A 211 -14.99 -10.25 18.90
N SER A 212 -15.39 -9.26 18.14
CA SER A 212 -16.75 -8.73 17.99
C SER A 212 -17.40 -9.06 16.65
N GLY A 213 -17.23 -10.28 16.16
CA GLY A 213 -18.02 -10.75 15.02
C GLY A 213 -17.29 -10.98 13.70
N GLY A 214 -15.96 -11.02 13.69
CA GLY A 214 -15.21 -11.47 12.52
C GLY A 214 -14.98 -10.42 11.45
N ILE A 215 -15.05 -9.13 11.77
CA ILE A 215 -14.69 -8.04 10.88
C ILE A 215 -13.17 -7.85 10.93
N ASN A 216 -12.51 -8.04 9.80
CA ASN A 216 -11.09 -7.74 9.68
C ASN A 216 -10.91 -6.29 9.22
N LEU A 217 -10.05 -5.57 9.91
CA LEU A 217 -9.66 -4.19 9.61
C LEU A 217 -8.14 -4.11 9.66
N PRO A 218 -7.51 -3.16 8.95
CA PRO A 218 -6.13 -2.81 9.21
C PRO A 218 -5.92 -2.46 10.69
N ALA A 219 -4.72 -2.68 11.20
CA ALA A 219 -4.34 -2.16 12.50
C ALA A 219 -4.12 -0.64 12.39
N PHE A 220 -4.57 0.12 13.39
CA PHE A 220 -4.35 1.56 13.44
C PHE A 220 -3.32 1.88 14.50
N LEU A 221 -2.25 2.57 14.10
CA LEU A 221 -1.19 3.08 14.96
C LEU A 221 -1.33 4.60 15.03
N PHE A 222 -1.45 5.16 16.24
CA PHE A 222 -1.73 6.57 16.47
C PHE A 222 -0.56 7.34 17.08
N SER A 223 0.53 6.65 17.34
CA SER A 223 1.73 7.24 17.95
C SER A 223 2.96 6.35 17.71
N PRO A 224 4.19 6.91 17.76
CA PRO A 224 5.43 6.14 17.61
C PRO A 224 5.62 5.05 18.66
N SER A 225 4.81 5.07 19.75
CA SER A 225 4.84 4.03 20.78
C SER A 225 3.87 2.87 20.52
N ASP A 226 2.97 3.01 19.57
CA ASP A 226 2.01 1.97 19.23
C ASP A 226 2.67 0.84 18.47
N GLN A 227 2.19 -0.37 18.72
CA GLN A 227 2.71 -1.57 18.08
C GLN A 227 1.57 -2.46 17.58
N PHE A 228 1.65 -2.82 16.31
CA PHE A 228 0.87 -3.90 15.74
C PHE A 228 1.60 -5.21 15.95
N SER A 229 1.14 -6.04 16.87
CA SER A 229 1.88 -7.22 17.35
C SER A 229 1.04 -8.46 17.38
N THR A 230 1.64 -9.60 16.99
CA THR A 230 1.03 -10.92 17.13
C THR A 230 2.05 -11.96 17.59
N THR A 231 1.62 -12.78 18.54
CA THR A 231 2.42 -13.90 19.05
C THR A 231 1.98 -15.19 18.38
N PHE A 232 2.91 -15.87 17.73
CA PHE A 232 2.69 -17.10 16.97
C PHE A 232 3.36 -18.31 17.62
N THR A 233 2.69 -19.45 17.55
CA THR A 233 3.37 -20.75 17.63
C THR A 233 3.59 -21.24 16.21
N LEU A 234 4.82 -21.20 15.74
CA LEU A 234 5.17 -21.41 14.34
C LEU A 234 5.58 -22.87 14.07
N PRO A 235 5.56 -23.33 12.79
CA PRO A 235 6.16 -24.60 12.41
C PRO A 235 7.64 -24.66 12.80
N THR A 236 8.12 -25.83 13.20
CA THR A 236 9.52 -26.04 13.66
C THR A 236 10.50 -26.35 12.52
N ASN A 237 10.07 -26.28 11.27
CA ASN A 237 10.86 -26.59 10.08
C ASN A 237 10.89 -25.45 9.06
N ILE A 238 10.94 -24.21 9.53
CA ILE A 238 11.02 -23.03 8.66
C ILE A 238 12.39 -22.95 8.01
N GLU A 239 12.43 -22.94 6.68
CA GLU A 239 13.65 -22.76 5.88
C GLU A 239 13.87 -21.29 5.53
N SER A 240 12.79 -20.58 5.17
CA SER A 240 12.84 -19.14 4.94
C SER A 240 11.53 -18.46 5.34
N ALA A 241 11.62 -17.19 5.69
CA ALA A 241 10.52 -16.37 6.18
C ALA A 241 10.57 -14.97 5.58
N TYR A 242 9.40 -14.43 5.23
CA TYR A 242 9.22 -13.06 4.74
C TYR A 242 7.99 -12.44 5.41
N LEU A 243 7.99 -11.13 5.50
CA LEU A 243 6.83 -10.36 5.96
C LEU A 243 6.45 -9.36 4.86
N ASP A 244 5.24 -9.50 4.32
CA ASP A 244 4.63 -8.51 3.44
C ASP A 244 3.96 -7.44 4.30
N VAL A 245 4.31 -6.17 4.08
CA VAL A 245 3.88 -5.03 4.90
C VAL A 245 3.25 -3.97 4.00
N ILE A 246 2.11 -3.45 4.38
CA ILE A 246 1.50 -2.24 3.79
C ILE A 246 1.29 -1.25 4.93
N SER A 247 1.85 -0.05 4.77
CA SER A 247 1.74 1.07 5.70
C SER A 247 1.08 2.24 4.98
N GLN A 248 -0.18 2.53 5.31
CA GLN A 248 -0.90 3.65 4.74
C GLN A 248 -0.95 4.81 5.73
N SER A 249 -0.32 5.92 5.39
CA SER A 249 -0.42 7.18 6.14
C SER A 249 -1.82 7.79 6.00
N GLN A 250 -2.35 8.35 7.09
CA GLN A 250 -3.72 8.85 7.18
C GLN A 250 -3.78 10.16 7.97
N SER A 251 -4.85 10.93 7.77
CA SER A 251 -5.13 12.17 8.51
C SER A 251 -3.97 13.18 8.38
N LEU A 252 -3.38 13.67 9.48
CA LEU A 252 -2.27 14.61 9.40
C LEU A 252 -1.00 13.99 8.81
N ASP A 253 -0.81 12.68 8.95
CA ASP A 253 0.30 11.95 8.32
C ASP A 253 0.05 11.59 6.84
N GLU A 254 -1.13 11.86 6.29
CA GLU A 254 -1.44 11.53 4.89
C GLU A 254 -0.37 12.08 3.94
N GLN A 255 0.12 13.27 4.23
CA GLN A 255 1.21 13.93 3.51
C GLN A 255 2.45 14.06 4.38
N TRP A 256 2.85 12.98 5.07
CA TRP A 256 3.96 12.97 6.02
C TRP A 256 5.27 13.58 5.45
N PHE A 257 5.48 13.52 4.14
CA PHE A 257 6.63 14.11 3.45
C PHE A 257 6.67 15.64 3.51
N ALA A 258 5.60 16.28 4.00
CA ALA A 258 5.52 17.72 4.24
C ALA A 258 5.44 18.08 5.73
N CYS A 259 5.62 17.11 6.65
CA CYS A 259 5.62 17.34 8.10
C CYS A 259 6.79 18.21 8.55
N PHE A 260 6.58 18.95 9.63
CA PHE A 260 7.56 19.90 10.16
C PHE A 260 8.20 19.40 11.46
N PRO A 261 9.34 19.99 11.88
CA PRO A 261 9.77 19.92 13.26
C PRO A 261 8.68 20.43 14.23
N ASN A 262 8.62 19.84 15.42
CA ASN A 262 7.51 20.08 16.37
C ASN A 262 7.34 21.53 16.82
N ASP A 263 8.41 22.29 16.91
CA ASP A 263 8.36 23.71 17.26
C ASP A 263 7.70 24.55 16.17
N LEU A 264 7.96 24.22 14.89
CA LEU A 264 7.32 24.88 13.76
C LEU A 264 5.87 24.42 13.55
N ALA A 265 5.61 23.13 13.69
CA ALA A 265 4.25 22.58 13.63
C ALA A 265 3.34 23.20 14.69
N ALA A 266 3.85 23.48 15.91
CA ALA A 266 3.10 24.08 16.99
C ALA A 266 2.77 25.58 16.77
N ILE A 267 3.57 26.29 15.95
CA ILE A 267 3.34 27.73 15.66
C ILE A 267 2.21 27.89 14.65
N ASN A 268 2.08 26.90 13.79
CA ASN A 268 1.26 27.05 12.62
C ASN A 268 0.04 26.16 12.71
N ASP A 269 -0.87 26.17 13.43
CA ASP A 269 -2.16 25.48 13.30
C ASP A 269 -2.58 25.24 11.80
N LEU A 270 -1.58 25.36 10.92
CA LEU A 270 -1.58 25.05 9.50
C LEU A 270 -1.51 23.53 9.39
N TYR A 271 -2.30 22.94 8.55
CA TYR A 271 -2.32 21.56 8.10
C TYR A 271 -0.93 20.90 8.07
N GLY A 272 -0.31 20.73 9.21
CA GLY A 272 1.06 20.26 9.38
C GLY A 272 1.13 19.24 10.50
N CYS A 273 1.51 18.03 10.15
CA CYS A 273 1.98 17.05 11.11
C CYS A 273 3.33 17.49 11.68
N GLY A 274 3.60 17.03 12.88
CA GLY A 274 4.90 17.17 13.56
C GLY A 274 5.86 16.04 13.26
N ASN A 275 6.88 15.91 14.11
CA ASN A 275 7.87 14.83 14.08
C ASN A 275 8.73 14.78 12.82
N THR A 276 8.81 15.88 12.04
CA THR A 276 9.52 15.95 10.76
C THR A 276 8.95 15.08 9.64
N ASP A 277 9.58 15.05 8.50
CA ASP A 277 9.14 14.39 7.27
C ASP A 277 9.86 13.05 7.00
N PHE A 278 10.27 12.33 8.03
CA PHE A 278 10.81 10.98 7.91
C PHE A 278 9.91 9.95 8.61
N ARG A 279 9.46 8.95 7.85
CA ARG A 279 8.65 7.83 8.34
C ARG A 279 9.25 6.51 7.86
N GLU A 280 9.25 5.50 8.72
CA GLU A 280 9.70 4.14 8.40
C GLU A 280 8.96 3.13 9.27
N ALA A 281 8.55 2.01 8.67
CA ALA A 281 8.01 0.89 9.43
C ALA A 281 9.14 0.04 10.01
N GLU A 282 9.14 -0.13 11.33
CA GLU A 282 10.13 -0.90 12.10
C GLU A 282 9.55 -2.27 12.45
N ILE A 283 10.23 -3.33 12.03
CA ILE A 283 9.82 -4.70 12.31
C ILE A 283 10.72 -5.30 13.40
N THR A 284 10.11 -5.91 14.42
CA THR A 284 10.83 -6.63 15.47
C THR A 284 10.36 -8.07 15.61
N ILE A 285 11.25 -8.95 16.05
CA ILE A 285 10.95 -10.31 16.51
C ILE A 285 11.42 -10.42 17.95
N ASP A 286 10.48 -10.70 18.87
CA ASP A 286 10.73 -10.74 20.33
C ASP A 286 11.42 -9.47 20.85
N GLY A 287 11.04 -8.31 20.30
CA GLY A 287 11.64 -7.01 20.63
C GLY A 287 13.01 -6.74 20.02
N GLN A 288 13.57 -7.67 19.24
CA GLN A 288 14.83 -7.48 18.52
C GLN A 288 14.55 -6.94 17.12
N PRO A 289 15.20 -5.84 16.66
CA PRO A 289 15.07 -5.35 15.31
C PRO A 289 15.31 -6.46 14.28
N ALA A 290 14.37 -6.63 13.33
CA ALA A 290 14.40 -7.74 12.39
C ALA A 290 14.33 -7.29 10.93
N GLY A 291 13.87 -6.08 10.67
CA GLY A 291 13.75 -5.52 9.32
C GLY A 291 13.17 -4.12 9.35
N ILE A 292 13.16 -3.51 8.19
CA ILE A 292 12.54 -2.21 7.94
C ILE A 292 11.71 -2.28 6.67
N ALA A 293 10.65 -1.50 6.59
CA ALA A 293 9.92 -1.25 5.36
C ALA A 293 9.79 0.26 5.15
N PRO A 294 10.13 0.79 3.95
CA PRO A 294 9.95 2.20 3.67
C PRO A 294 8.46 2.53 3.64
N VAL A 295 8.10 3.65 4.23
CA VAL A 295 6.78 4.25 4.03
C VAL A 295 6.81 5.02 2.72
N SER A 296 5.91 4.67 1.80
CA SER A 296 5.81 5.40 0.53
C SER A 296 5.16 6.76 0.72
N ALA A 297 5.69 7.76 0.02
CA ALA A 297 5.07 9.07 -0.06
C ALA A 297 3.91 9.01 -1.06
N TRP A 298 2.73 8.63 -0.58
CA TRP A 298 1.55 8.52 -1.42
C TRP A 298 1.03 9.91 -1.79
N VAL A 299 0.75 10.13 -3.08
CA VAL A 299 -0.05 11.25 -3.54
C VAL A 299 -1.41 10.67 -3.92
N TYR A 300 -2.36 10.85 -3.05
CA TYR A 300 -3.72 10.36 -3.27
C TYR A 300 -4.43 11.15 -4.37
N THR A 301 -5.42 10.53 -4.99
CA THR A 301 -6.20 11.16 -6.07
C THR A 301 -7.03 12.34 -5.59
N GLY A 302 -7.36 12.39 -4.29
CA GLY A 302 -8.03 13.48 -3.59
C GLY A 302 -7.12 14.57 -3.04
N PHE A 303 -5.84 14.61 -3.40
CA PHE A 303 -4.88 15.60 -2.94
C PHE A 303 -5.30 17.06 -3.21
N LEU A 304 -6.15 17.28 -4.22
CA LEU A 304 -6.76 18.55 -4.57
C LEU A 304 -8.28 18.48 -4.37
N PRO A 305 -8.77 18.60 -3.13
CA PRO A 305 -10.20 18.52 -2.86
C PRO A 305 -10.98 19.55 -3.68
N ASP A 306 -12.15 19.13 -4.19
CA ASP A 306 -13.08 19.93 -5.01
C ASP A 306 -12.62 20.32 -6.42
N GLN A 307 -11.40 20.01 -6.82
CA GLN A 307 -10.89 20.36 -8.16
C GLN A 307 -10.66 19.16 -9.06
N TRP A 308 -11.21 18.05 -8.75
CA TRP A 308 -10.84 16.78 -9.36
C TRP A 308 -10.20 16.91 -10.76
N MET A 309 -8.93 17.14 -10.75
CA MET A 309 -8.00 16.84 -11.82
C MET A 309 -7.40 15.51 -11.39
N PRO A 310 -7.56 14.42 -12.12
CA PRO A 310 -7.00 13.16 -11.70
C PRO A 310 -5.51 13.32 -11.50
N SER A 311 -5.09 13.44 -10.25
CA SER A 311 -3.68 13.36 -9.90
C SER A 311 -3.29 11.91 -10.10
N PRO A 312 -2.41 11.56 -11.06
CA PRO A 312 -1.95 10.20 -11.21
C PRO A 312 -1.23 9.81 -9.92
N GLY A 313 -1.84 8.91 -9.15
CA GLY A 313 -1.20 8.32 -7.97
C GLY A 313 -0.52 7.03 -8.37
N VAL A 314 0.76 6.86 -8.03
CA VAL A 314 1.43 5.58 -8.18
C VAL A 314 0.96 4.67 -7.06
N GLN A 315 0.34 3.52 -7.41
CA GLN A 315 -0.16 2.50 -6.48
C GLN A 315 -1.19 2.95 -5.44
N THR A 316 -1.79 4.13 -5.55
CA THR A 316 -2.76 4.58 -4.54
C THR A 316 -4.08 3.82 -4.61
N LEU A 317 -4.46 3.31 -5.78
CA LEU A 317 -5.62 2.44 -5.94
C LEU A 317 -5.32 0.96 -5.63
N ASP A 318 -4.04 0.56 -5.58
CA ASP A 318 -3.56 -0.78 -5.21
C ASP A 318 -2.20 -0.70 -4.51
N PHE A 319 -2.19 -0.63 -3.18
CA PHE A 319 -0.96 -0.63 -2.41
C PHE A 319 -0.25 -1.98 -2.51
N VAL A 320 0.90 -2.00 -3.15
CA VAL A 320 1.75 -3.19 -3.24
C VAL A 320 2.54 -3.36 -1.93
N PRO A 321 2.48 -4.54 -1.28
CA PRO A 321 3.23 -4.75 -0.04
C PRO A 321 4.74 -4.70 -0.27
N TYR A 322 5.44 -4.07 0.67
CA TYR A 322 6.88 -4.20 0.76
C TYR A 322 7.25 -5.50 1.45
N ARG A 323 8.08 -6.33 0.81
CA ARG A 323 8.47 -7.65 1.32
C ARG A 323 9.78 -7.59 2.10
N VAL A 324 9.67 -7.73 3.41
CA VAL A 324 10.81 -7.79 4.33
C VAL A 324 11.32 -9.22 4.44
N ASN A 325 12.61 -9.44 4.24
CA ASN A 325 13.22 -10.77 4.34
C ASN A 325 13.62 -11.06 5.80
N LEU A 326 12.89 -11.96 6.45
CA LEU A 326 13.13 -12.43 7.82
C LEU A 326 13.88 -13.76 7.89
N THR A 327 14.37 -14.29 6.76
CA THR A 327 15.05 -15.59 6.69
C THR A 327 16.24 -15.75 7.65
N PRO A 328 17.04 -14.71 7.98
CA PRO A 328 18.08 -14.84 8.99
C PRO A 328 17.57 -15.31 10.37
N PHE A 329 16.30 -15.10 10.66
CA PHE A 329 15.65 -15.51 11.91
C PHE A 329 14.97 -16.89 11.82
N ALA A 330 14.96 -17.54 10.66
CA ALA A 330 14.22 -18.80 10.46
C ALA A 330 14.62 -19.89 11.48
N GLY A 331 15.92 -19.96 11.86
CA GLY A 331 16.37 -20.89 12.88
C GLY A 331 15.88 -20.58 14.30
N LEU A 332 15.70 -19.29 14.64
CA LEU A 332 15.08 -18.83 15.87
C LEU A 332 13.60 -19.16 15.86
N LEU A 333 12.90 -18.76 14.81
CA LEU A 333 11.45 -18.97 14.63
C LEU A 333 11.04 -20.45 14.62
N SER A 334 11.99 -21.37 14.44
CA SER A 334 11.79 -22.84 14.41
C SER A 334 12.10 -23.55 15.72
N ASP A 335 12.35 -22.85 16.81
CA ASP A 335 12.81 -23.44 18.09
C ASP A 335 11.69 -24.14 18.89
N GLY A 336 10.43 -23.95 18.47
CA GLY A 336 9.23 -24.55 19.09
C GLY A 336 8.63 -23.69 20.20
N HIS A 337 9.16 -22.50 20.46
CA HIS A 337 8.55 -21.52 21.36
C HIS A 337 7.60 -20.60 20.62
N ALA A 338 6.85 -19.82 21.37
CA ALA A 338 6.05 -18.74 20.81
C ALA A 338 6.93 -17.51 20.57
N HIS A 339 6.76 -16.88 19.39
CA HIS A 339 7.50 -15.68 18.98
C HIS A 339 6.54 -14.54 18.69
N THR A 340 6.88 -13.34 19.14
CA THR A 340 6.10 -12.13 18.88
C THR A 340 6.73 -11.35 17.73
N ILE A 341 5.96 -11.13 16.67
CA ILE A 341 6.33 -10.24 15.57
C ILE A 341 5.57 -8.94 15.77
N SER A 342 6.27 -7.81 15.74
CA SER A 342 5.68 -6.49 15.94
C SER A 342 6.12 -5.54 14.83
N LEU A 343 5.22 -4.61 14.50
CA LEU A 343 5.42 -3.51 13.58
C LEU A 343 5.06 -2.20 14.29
N SER A 344 5.84 -1.15 14.11
CA SER A 344 5.58 0.21 14.54
C SER A 344 6.03 1.19 13.48
N ILE A 345 5.54 2.43 13.51
CA ILE A 345 5.96 3.48 12.58
C ILE A 345 6.82 4.49 13.32
N PHE A 346 8.03 4.71 12.81
CA PHE A 346 8.92 5.74 13.34
C PHE A 346 8.37 7.13 13.00
N ASN A 347 8.27 7.99 14.01
CA ASN A 347 7.84 9.39 13.90
C ASN A 347 6.41 9.64 13.43
N ASP A 348 5.49 8.67 13.44
CA ASP A 348 4.09 8.98 13.19
C ASP A 348 3.55 10.05 14.16
N ASP A 349 2.63 10.88 13.69
CA ASP A 349 2.09 12.02 14.44
C ASP A 349 0.56 11.94 14.60
N SER A 350 -0.13 11.30 13.65
CA SER A 350 -1.58 11.16 13.64
C SER A 350 -2.02 9.71 13.62
N TYR A 351 -2.01 9.05 12.46
CA TYR A 351 -2.16 7.60 12.42
C TYR A 351 -1.79 6.98 11.08
N PHE A 352 -1.45 5.69 11.16
CA PHE A 352 -1.22 4.80 10.04
C PHE A 352 -2.17 3.62 10.10
N ALA A 353 -2.61 3.16 8.92
CA ALA A 353 -3.35 1.92 8.77
C ALA A 353 -2.42 0.84 8.21
N GLU A 354 -2.21 -0.23 9.00
CA GLU A 354 -1.22 -1.26 8.75
C GLU A 354 -1.86 -2.59 8.44
N THR A 355 -1.30 -3.30 7.45
CA THR A 355 -1.53 -4.74 7.28
C THR A 355 -0.20 -5.47 7.12
N ALA A 356 -0.11 -6.67 7.66
CA ALA A 356 1.09 -7.48 7.52
C ALA A 356 0.78 -8.97 7.45
N SER A 357 1.51 -9.70 6.58
CA SER A 357 1.36 -11.14 6.40
C SER A 357 2.68 -11.86 6.40
N LEU A 358 2.85 -12.81 7.32
CA LEU A 358 4.03 -13.66 7.44
C LEU A 358 3.94 -14.82 6.45
N LEU A 359 4.93 -14.92 5.58
CA LEU A 359 5.06 -15.95 4.54
C LEU A 359 6.16 -16.94 4.93
N LEU A 360 5.84 -18.21 5.11
CA LEU A 360 6.80 -19.24 5.53
C LEU A 360 6.98 -20.29 4.46
N PHE A 361 8.23 -20.62 4.19
CA PHE A 361 8.67 -21.75 3.37
C PHE A 361 9.26 -22.83 4.26
N LEU A 362 8.73 -24.05 4.17
CA LEU A 362 9.07 -25.14 5.07
C LEU A 362 10.01 -26.15 4.41
N ASP A 363 10.97 -26.65 5.16
CA ASP A 363 11.74 -27.83 4.80
C ASP A 363 10.86 -29.09 4.94
N LYS A 364 10.32 -29.56 3.81
CA LYS A 364 9.45 -30.74 3.77
C LYS A 364 10.17 -32.07 4.06
N GLY A 365 11.51 -32.05 4.03
CA GLY A 365 12.35 -33.22 4.34
C GLY A 365 12.67 -33.36 5.83
N SER A 366 12.30 -32.39 6.65
CA SER A 366 12.54 -32.40 8.09
C SER A 366 11.29 -31.96 8.86
N THR A 367 11.09 -32.54 10.04
CA THR A 367 10.06 -32.10 10.99
C THR A 367 10.51 -30.96 11.87
N GLN A 368 11.83 -30.78 12.00
CA GLN A 368 12.45 -29.69 12.75
C GLN A 368 13.79 -29.31 12.15
N VAL A 369 14.01 -28.02 11.97
CA VAL A 369 15.32 -27.47 11.65
C VAL A 369 15.97 -26.87 12.91
N LYS A 370 17.29 -26.68 12.87
CA LYS A 370 18.04 -25.99 13.93
C LYS A 370 18.88 -24.91 13.30
N GLY A 371 18.90 -23.76 13.92
CA GLY A 371 19.66 -22.64 13.41
C GLY A 371 19.77 -21.52 14.43
N GLY A 372 20.15 -20.35 13.97
CA GLY A 372 20.22 -19.15 14.80
C GLY A 372 20.74 -17.94 14.08
N LEU A 373 20.60 -16.81 14.73
CA LEU A 373 21.11 -15.53 14.29
C LEU A 373 22.64 -15.49 14.52
N LEU A 374 23.38 -15.00 13.53
CA LEU A 374 24.86 -14.88 13.59
C LEU A 374 25.27 -13.42 13.80
N LYS A 375 24.59 -12.48 13.17
CA LYS A 375 24.88 -11.06 13.25
C LYS A 375 23.61 -10.25 13.04
N ASN A 376 23.45 -9.21 13.85
CA ASN A 376 22.44 -8.20 13.64
C ASN A 376 22.99 -6.84 14.07
N THR A 377 23.05 -5.91 13.14
CA THR A 377 23.51 -4.53 13.39
C THR A 377 22.42 -3.50 13.04
N LEU A 378 21.20 -3.96 12.77
CA LEU A 378 20.08 -3.05 12.55
C LEU A 378 19.78 -2.31 13.86
N ALA A 379 19.78 -0.99 13.77
CA ALA A 379 19.44 -0.09 14.86
C ALA A 379 18.27 0.79 14.44
N LEU A 380 17.59 1.39 15.40
CA LEU A 380 16.57 2.40 15.15
C LEU A 380 17.15 3.58 14.37
N PRO A 381 16.37 4.28 13.54
CA PRO A 381 16.83 5.45 12.83
C PRO A 381 17.16 6.60 13.80
N SER A 382 18.06 7.48 13.36
CA SER A 382 18.45 8.68 14.08
C SER A 382 18.64 9.81 13.07
N PRO A 383 17.55 10.33 12.50
CA PRO A 383 17.63 11.36 11.49
C PRO A 383 18.25 12.65 12.03
N VAL A 384 19.01 13.31 11.17
CA VAL A 384 19.58 14.63 11.43
C VAL A 384 18.65 15.69 10.86
N VAL A 385 18.21 16.61 11.70
CA VAL A 385 17.35 17.75 11.32
C VAL A 385 18.19 19.00 11.31
N THR A 386 18.04 19.81 10.27
CA THR A 386 18.68 21.12 10.12
C THR A 386 17.63 22.16 9.77
N GLU A 387 17.70 23.30 10.47
CA GLU A 387 16.78 24.41 10.28
C GLU A 387 17.56 25.70 10.06
N ASN A 388 17.30 26.36 8.92
CA ASN A 388 17.87 27.66 8.57
C ASN A 388 16.72 28.63 8.30
N LEU A 389 16.02 29.00 9.38
CA LEU A 389 14.81 29.82 9.32
C LEU A 389 15.10 31.25 9.78
N GLN A 390 14.35 32.20 9.22
CA GLN A 390 14.42 33.60 9.57
C GLN A 390 13.02 34.25 9.57
N GLY A 391 12.90 35.30 10.37
CA GLY A 391 11.66 36.05 10.51
C GLY A 391 10.80 35.54 11.66
N THR A 392 9.77 36.29 12.00
CA THR A 392 8.81 35.98 13.09
C THR A 392 7.36 36.13 12.63
N THR A 393 7.07 37.15 11.83
CA THR A 393 5.73 37.39 11.25
C THR A 393 5.62 36.65 9.91
N THR A 394 6.65 36.72 9.11
CA THR A 394 6.84 35.85 7.96
C THR A 394 8.06 35.01 8.25
N VAL A 395 7.87 33.71 8.37
CA VAL A 395 8.94 32.74 8.58
C VAL A 395 9.33 32.17 7.22
N SER A 396 10.58 32.28 6.88
CA SER A 396 11.10 31.76 5.60
C SER A 396 12.48 31.13 5.78
N GLY A 397 12.78 30.16 4.92
CA GLY A 397 14.07 29.49 4.89
C GLY A 397 13.99 28.03 4.48
N THR A 398 14.88 27.23 5.01
CA THR A 398 14.97 25.81 4.66
C THR A 398 15.00 24.91 5.88
N ILE A 399 14.36 23.76 5.76
CA ILE A 399 14.41 22.63 6.69
C ILE A 399 14.98 21.46 5.91
N GLY A 400 15.96 20.75 6.48
CA GLY A 400 16.50 19.53 5.92
C GLY A 400 16.45 18.40 6.91
N VAL A 401 16.06 17.19 6.45
CA VAL A 401 16.11 15.97 7.23
C VAL A 401 16.90 14.91 6.47
N SER A 402 17.78 14.19 7.14
CA SER A 402 18.56 13.14 6.52
C SER A 402 18.77 11.95 7.46
N SER A 403 18.77 10.75 6.90
CA SER A 403 19.08 9.50 7.59
C SER A 403 19.86 8.58 6.65
N ASP A 404 21.09 8.24 6.99
CA ASP A 404 21.89 7.21 6.30
C ASP A 404 22.16 6.08 7.27
N ARG A 405 21.67 4.88 6.96
CA ARG A 405 21.76 3.73 7.84
C ARG A 405 22.14 2.47 7.07
N ARG A 406 23.25 1.86 7.49
CA ARG A 406 23.76 0.59 6.94
C ARG A 406 23.68 -0.49 7.98
N PHE A 407 23.19 -1.66 7.61
CA PHE A 407 23.07 -2.77 8.53
C PHE A 407 23.40 -4.12 7.89
N THR A 408 23.65 -5.09 8.74
CA THR A 408 23.81 -6.49 8.36
C THR A 408 22.98 -7.35 9.30
N ILE A 409 22.14 -8.21 8.73
CA ILE A 409 21.43 -9.26 9.47
C ILE A 409 21.82 -10.58 8.83
N SER A 410 22.35 -11.53 9.61
CA SER A 410 22.69 -12.86 9.10
C SER A 410 22.34 -13.97 10.08
N GLY A 411 21.95 -15.11 9.51
CA GLY A 411 21.57 -16.30 10.26
C GLY A 411 21.77 -17.56 9.45
N TYR A 412 21.44 -18.70 10.04
CA TYR A 412 21.50 -19.98 9.36
C TYR A 412 20.44 -20.94 9.86
N VAL A 413 20.10 -21.89 9.02
CA VAL A 413 19.29 -23.09 9.36
C VAL A 413 20.00 -24.34 8.83
N ASN A 414 19.93 -25.43 9.59
CA ASN A 414 20.35 -26.76 9.15
C ASN A 414 19.08 -27.49 8.66
N THR A 415 18.95 -27.63 7.37
CA THR A 415 17.81 -28.26 6.70
C THR A 415 18.09 -29.72 6.37
N SER A 416 17.10 -30.45 5.86
CA SER A 416 17.27 -31.82 5.38
C SER A 416 18.27 -31.97 4.23
N HIS A 417 18.53 -30.86 3.51
CA HIS A 417 19.48 -30.79 2.39
C HIS A 417 20.77 -30.05 2.74
N GLY A 418 21.02 -29.82 4.04
CA GLY A 418 22.27 -29.26 4.54
C GLY A 418 22.08 -27.88 5.17
N ARG A 419 23.21 -27.25 5.51
CA ARG A 419 23.20 -25.91 6.12
C ARG A 419 22.94 -24.85 5.05
N VAL A 420 21.94 -24.02 5.30
CA VAL A 420 21.63 -22.82 4.53
C VAL A 420 21.95 -21.59 5.39
N SER A 421 22.77 -20.70 4.89
CA SER A 421 23.14 -19.44 5.56
C SER A 421 22.63 -18.27 4.74
N THR A 422 21.91 -17.36 5.38
CA THR A 422 21.38 -16.15 4.76
C THR A 422 22.00 -14.91 5.38
N SER A 423 22.48 -13.99 4.56
CA SER A 423 23.03 -12.71 4.99
C SER A 423 22.37 -11.59 4.17
N ILE A 424 21.83 -10.60 4.86
CA ILE A 424 21.24 -9.39 4.29
C ILE A 424 22.15 -8.22 4.64
N GLN A 425 22.61 -7.48 3.63
CA GLN A 425 23.26 -6.19 3.78
C GLN A 425 22.27 -5.15 3.30
N GLY A 426 21.84 -4.26 4.18
CA GLY A 426 20.87 -3.23 3.88
C GLY A 426 21.49 -1.84 3.98
N HIS A 427 21.01 -0.94 3.16
CA HIS A 427 21.28 0.48 3.20
C HIS A 427 19.98 1.24 2.99
N GLN A 428 19.63 2.10 3.94
CA GLN A 428 18.56 3.06 3.84
C GLN A 428 19.18 4.44 3.81
N ASP A 429 18.87 5.21 2.76
CA ASP A 429 19.33 6.57 2.55
C ASP A 429 18.11 7.45 2.28
N PHE A 430 17.85 8.34 3.22
CA PHE A 430 16.75 9.30 3.17
C PHE A 430 17.30 10.71 3.24
N SER A 431 16.82 11.57 2.37
CA SER A 431 17.06 13.00 2.45
C SER A 431 15.81 13.76 2.04
N SER A 432 15.53 14.82 2.75
CA SER A 432 14.51 15.80 2.37
C SER A 432 15.02 17.21 2.50
N THR A 433 14.42 18.09 1.73
CA THR A 433 14.59 19.53 1.85
C THR A 433 13.26 20.21 1.63
N GLN A 434 12.84 21.00 2.61
CA GLN A 434 11.69 21.88 2.47
C GLN A 434 12.18 23.33 2.40
N THR A 435 11.74 24.06 1.38
CA THR A 435 11.89 25.53 1.32
C THR A 435 10.54 26.11 1.65
N ILE A 436 10.48 26.96 2.65
CA ILE A 436 9.23 27.46 3.20
C ILE A 436 9.17 28.98 3.22
N ASN A 437 7.95 29.51 3.07
CA ASN A 437 7.61 30.90 3.27
C ASN A 437 6.18 30.99 3.84
N PHE A 438 6.07 31.26 5.15
CA PHE A 438 4.80 31.28 5.87
C PHE A 438 4.49 32.68 6.40
N ASP A 439 3.22 33.06 6.35
CA ASP A 439 2.68 34.18 7.12
C ASP A 439 2.01 33.64 8.41
N THR A 440 2.66 33.86 9.55
CA THR A 440 2.20 33.37 10.86
C THR A 440 1.06 34.19 11.44
N VAL A 441 0.75 35.36 10.87
CA VAL A 441 -0.36 36.23 11.32
C VAL A 441 -1.65 35.86 10.62
N ASN A 442 -1.58 35.56 9.32
CA ASN A 442 -2.73 35.17 8.51
C ASN A 442 -2.85 33.64 8.38
N PHE A 443 -1.93 32.88 8.96
CA PHE A 443 -1.87 31.42 8.89
C PHE A 443 -1.92 30.90 7.44
N THR A 444 -1.01 31.40 6.60
CA THR A 444 -0.98 31.04 5.18
C THR A 444 0.38 30.56 4.76
N VAL A 445 0.41 29.57 3.91
CA VAL A 445 1.59 29.10 3.19
C VAL A 445 1.71 29.95 1.93
N LEU A 446 2.68 30.84 1.89
CA LEU A 446 2.95 31.67 0.70
C LEU A 446 3.68 30.84 -0.37
N ASP A 447 4.53 29.95 0.07
CA ASP A 447 5.29 29.03 -0.77
C ASP A 447 5.90 27.90 0.07
N GLN A 448 5.74 26.64 -0.37
CA GLN A 448 6.37 25.47 0.25
C GLN A 448 6.79 24.50 -0.84
N LEU A 449 8.07 24.38 -1.07
CA LEU A 449 8.65 23.37 -1.94
C LEU A 449 9.26 22.26 -1.08
N THR A 450 8.74 21.06 -1.20
CA THR A 450 9.26 19.86 -0.56
C THR A 450 9.88 18.95 -1.61
N ALA A 451 11.11 18.51 -1.39
CA ALA A 451 11.78 17.51 -2.19
C ALA A 451 12.30 16.39 -1.27
N VAL A 452 11.85 15.16 -1.52
CA VAL A 452 12.23 13.97 -0.76
C VAL A 452 12.86 12.95 -1.70
N GLU A 453 13.97 12.36 -1.27
CA GLU A 453 14.56 11.16 -1.83
C GLU A 453 14.65 10.09 -0.74
N ASN A 454 14.04 8.93 -0.98
CA ASN A 454 14.11 7.78 -0.10
C ASN A 454 14.56 6.56 -0.90
N GLN A 455 15.71 6.02 -0.55
CA GLN A 455 16.31 4.88 -1.22
C GLN A 455 16.52 3.74 -0.21
N VAL A 456 16.06 2.56 -0.57
CA VAL A 456 16.31 1.35 0.22
C VAL A 456 16.91 0.29 -0.70
N SER A 457 18.10 -0.15 -0.37
CA SER A 457 18.76 -1.24 -1.09
C SER A 457 19.08 -2.40 -0.16
N THR A 458 18.92 -3.61 -0.65
CA THR A 458 19.29 -4.82 0.08
C THR A 458 20.01 -5.79 -0.83
N ILE A 459 21.13 -6.33 -0.35
CA ILE A 459 21.85 -7.43 -0.99
C ILE A 459 21.68 -8.66 -0.10
N THR A 460 20.91 -9.62 -0.58
CA THR A 460 20.72 -10.90 0.09
C THR A 460 21.68 -11.93 -0.51
N THR A 461 22.49 -12.56 0.34
CA THR A 461 23.35 -13.68 -0.03
C THR A 461 22.85 -14.93 0.66
N VAL A 462 22.50 -15.94 -0.11
CA VAL A 462 22.15 -17.29 0.37
C VAL A 462 23.28 -18.25 -0.02
N THR A 463 23.79 -18.98 0.95
CA THR A 463 24.83 -19.99 0.74
C THR A 463 24.34 -21.35 1.23
N SER A 464 24.25 -22.33 0.34
CA SER A 464 23.84 -23.71 0.60
C SER A 464 24.84 -24.64 -0.08
N HIS A 465 25.45 -25.56 0.67
CA HIS A 465 26.59 -26.39 0.19
C HIS A 465 27.68 -25.50 -0.45
N ASP A 466 27.97 -25.75 -1.73
CA ASP A 466 28.94 -24.97 -2.51
C ASP A 466 28.27 -23.91 -3.40
N GLU A 467 26.96 -23.78 -3.33
CA GLU A 467 26.20 -22.80 -4.12
C GLU A 467 25.98 -21.51 -3.34
N ARG A 468 26.22 -20.40 -4.02
CA ARG A 468 25.99 -19.06 -3.50
C ARG A 468 25.08 -18.26 -4.45
N VAL A 469 23.90 -17.90 -3.97
CA VAL A 469 22.95 -17.04 -4.68
C VAL A 469 23.00 -15.64 -4.08
N VAL A 470 23.09 -14.63 -4.93
CA VAL A 470 23.08 -13.22 -4.53
C VAL A 470 21.92 -12.52 -5.25
N THR A 471 21.04 -11.88 -4.48
CA THR A 471 19.93 -11.09 -4.99
C THR A 471 20.10 -9.65 -4.52
N SER A 472 19.98 -8.68 -5.43
CA SER A 472 19.94 -7.26 -5.12
C SER A 472 18.55 -6.72 -5.36
N ASN A 473 18.01 -5.97 -4.41
CA ASN A 473 16.78 -5.21 -4.55
C ASN A 473 17.09 -3.75 -4.23
N ASP A 474 16.76 -2.88 -5.18
CA ASP A 474 16.99 -1.43 -5.04
C ASP A 474 15.66 -0.73 -5.30
N PHE A 475 15.22 0.05 -4.31
CA PHE A 475 14.00 0.86 -4.37
C PHE A 475 14.37 2.33 -4.25
N SER A 476 13.70 3.19 -5.01
CA SER A 476 13.88 4.63 -4.96
C SER A 476 12.50 5.29 -5.07
N PHE A 477 12.19 6.14 -4.10
CA PHE A 477 10.90 6.82 -3.97
C PHE A 477 11.09 8.33 -3.92
N PRO A 478 11.55 8.98 -5.01
CA PRO A 478 11.67 10.43 -5.05
C PRO A 478 10.30 11.08 -5.19
N ILE A 479 10.09 12.17 -4.45
CA ILE A 479 8.90 13.02 -4.60
C ILE A 479 9.31 14.50 -4.50
N THR A 480 8.69 15.33 -5.32
CA THR A 480 8.78 16.80 -5.23
C THR A 480 7.37 17.36 -5.25
N VAL A 481 7.04 18.20 -4.28
CA VAL A 481 5.73 18.85 -4.16
C VAL A 481 5.95 20.33 -3.91
N ASP A 482 5.30 21.17 -4.70
CA ASP A 482 5.29 22.62 -4.59
C ASP A 482 3.87 23.08 -4.27
N VAL A 483 3.70 23.80 -3.16
CA VAL A 483 2.39 24.21 -2.64
C VAL A 483 2.41 25.70 -2.34
N ALA A 484 1.47 26.45 -2.91
CA ALA A 484 1.25 27.85 -2.58
C ALA A 484 -0.25 28.11 -2.32
N TYR A 485 -0.57 28.77 -1.20
CA TYR A 485 -1.91 29.24 -0.85
C TYR A 485 -1.92 30.76 -0.82
N PRO A 486 -2.19 31.45 -1.95
CA PRO A 486 -2.23 32.92 -1.97
C PRO A 486 -3.37 33.47 -1.12
N VAL A 487 -3.08 34.50 -0.32
CA VAL A 487 -4.03 35.20 0.57
C VAL A 487 -4.75 36.29 -0.20
N PRO A 488 -5.95 36.64 0.19
CA PRO A 488 -7.12 35.97 0.78
C PRO A 488 -8.26 35.78 -0.23
N SER A 489 -7.95 35.48 -1.45
CA SER A 489 -8.98 35.25 -2.46
C SER A 489 -9.04 33.76 -2.77
N ALA A 490 -10.25 33.28 -2.92
CA ALA A 490 -10.65 31.92 -3.20
C ALA A 490 -10.10 31.25 -4.48
N GLU A 491 -8.93 31.61 -4.93
CA GLU A 491 -8.24 30.97 -6.04
C GLU A 491 -6.99 30.24 -5.47
N PHE A 492 -7.13 28.96 -5.24
CA PHE A 492 -6.01 28.08 -4.94
C PHE A 492 -5.15 27.97 -6.18
N GLY A 493 -3.91 28.47 -6.11
CA GLY A 493 -2.89 28.11 -7.07
C GLY A 493 -2.05 27.00 -6.47
N LEU A 494 -2.39 25.73 -6.75
CA LEU A 494 -1.61 24.58 -6.35
C LEU A 494 -0.90 24.05 -7.60
N THR A 495 0.42 24.09 -7.60
CA THR A 495 1.24 23.38 -8.58
C THR A 495 1.81 22.16 -7.90
N VAL A 496 1.43 20.98 -8.36
CA VAL A 496 2.01 19.72 -7.90
C VAL A 496 2.79 19.11 -9.05
N ASP A 497 4.12 19.14 -8.96
CA ASP A 497 5.01 18.37 -9.83
C ASP A 497 5.46 17.13 -9.06
N THR A 498 4.82 15.98 -9.30
CA THR A 498 5.18 14.72 -8.70
C THR A 498 6.03 13.90 -9.66
N LYS A 499 7.27 13.66 -9.30
CA LYS A 499 8.13 12.67 -9.95
C LYS A 499 8.27 11.48 -9.03
N GLN A 500 7.48 10.46 -9.25
CA GLN A 500 7.64 9.18 -8.59
C GLN A 500 8.31 8.19 -9.56
N LYS A 501 9.37 7.55 -9.09
CA LYS A 501 9.94 6.35 -9.72
C LYS A 501 9.63 5.16 -8.84
N TYR A 502 9.21 4.11 -9.50
CA TYR A 502 9.01 2.79 -8.90
C TYR A 502 9.91 1.77 -9.57
#